data_56fa575ea0371781cd928a9ac175abca
#
_entry.id   56fa575ea0371781cd928a9ac175abca
#
_cell.length_a   1.000
_cell.length_b   1.000
_cell.length_c   1.000
_cell.angle_alpha   90.00
_cell.angle_beta   90.00
_cell.angle_gamma   90.00
#
_symmetry.space_group_name_H-M   'P 1'
#
loop_
_entity.id
_entity.type
_entity.pdbx_description
1 polymer ?
#
loop_
_entity_poly.entity_id
_entity_poly.type
_entity_poly.pdbx_seq_one_letter_code
_entity_poly.pdbx_strand_id
1 'polypeptide(L)'
;MQTSFIQSKDGTRLRIGKSGDGSRHILLVHGLAEHMDRYAHVIEALNGAGWTVTAVDLRGHGESEGKRGHVDRWEQYLDDVRAAAATIDGPVVLLGHSMGGLVALDLAIEGLPNGIDAMVLSDPNVAVAIEAPAVKVMGAKLLSKLIPRLSLDNELDAKLICSHQPVVDAYLEDPLVYSTITPRWFTEMLRSQKRVVANATLYQTPLLMLLGEADAICDWKASAAMARNWGCEAHTITYPELFHEIFNEVEGEQVIKDMIAWLERDA
;
A
#
# COMPACT_ATOMS: atom_id res chain seq x y z
N MET A 1 -8.14 10.28 14.59
CA MET A 1 -8.99 10.21 13.37
C MET A 1 -10.45 10.05 13.72
N GLN A 2 -11.34 10.68 12.96
CA GLN A 2 -12.78 10.41 12.99
C GLN A 2 -13.07 9.26 12.01
N THR A 3 -13.63 8.17 12.51
CA THR A 3 -13.91 6.98 11.69
C THR A 3 -15.37 6.91 11.27
N SER A 4 -15.58 6.35 10.07
CA SER A 4 -16.90 6.08 9.50
C SER A 4 -16.82 4.87 8.54
N PHE A 5 -17.97 4.52 7.96
CA PHE A 5 -18.02 3.43 6.99
C PHE A 5 -18.61 3.91 5.66
N ILE A 6 -18.01 3.41 4.57
CA ILE A 6 -18.48 3.61 3.21
C ILE A 6 -18.78 2.27 2.54
N GLN A 7 -19.35 2.27 1.37
CA GLN A 7 -19.55 1.06 0.57
C GLN A 7 -18.69 1.08 -0.68
N SER A 8 -17.97 -0.01 -0.92
CA SER A 8 -17.33 -0.27 -2.19
C SER A 8 -18.39 -0.56 -3.28
N LYS A 9 -17.96 -0.62 -4.53
CA LYS A 9 -18.82 -0.83 -5.71
C LYS A 9 -19.71 -2.07 -5.61
N ASP A 10 -19.25 -3.12 -4.96
CA ASP A 10 -19.98 -4.38 -4.77
C ASP A 10 -20.79 -4.44 -3.46
N GLY A 11 -20.89 -3.33 -2.73
CA GLY A 11 -21.58 -3.21 -1.46
C GLY A 11 -20.75 -3.63 -0.23
N THR A 12 -19.50 -4.04 -0.40
CA THR A 12 -18.59 -4.34 0.73
C THR A 12 -18.42 -3.10 1.59
N ARG A 13 -18.66 -3.21 2.90
CA ARG A 13 -18.52 -2.12 3.86
C ARG A 13 -17.05 -1.95 4.23
N LEU A 14 -16.53 -0.73 4.01
CA LEU A 14 -15.16 -0.35 4.27
C LEU A 14 -15.10 0.70 5.38
N ARG A 15 -14.16 0.53 6.32
CA ARG A 15 -13.85 1.54 7.32
C ARG A 15 -12.94 2.58 6.70
N ILE A 16 -13.25 3.86 6.90
CA ILE A 16 -12.38 4.98 6.61
C ILE A 16 -12.16 5.81 7.87
N GLY A 17 -10.99 6.45 7.94
CA GLY A 17 -10.65 7.42 8.98
C GLY A 17 -10.25 8.74 8.35
N LYS A 18 -10.76 9.87 8.86
CA LYS A 18 -10.38 11.22 8.43
C LYS A 18 -9.75 11.99 9.57
N SER A 19 -8.67 12.72 9.29
CA SER A 19 -7.95 13.56 10.25
C SER A 19 -7.40 14.80 9.56
N GLY A 20 -7.37 15.93 10.29
CA GLY A 20 -6.93 17.22 9.75
C GLY A 20 -8.08 18.07 9.18
N ASP A 21 -7.76 19.33 8.90
CA ASP A 21 -8.66 20.35 8.38
C ASP A 21 -8.03 21.20 7.26
N GLY A 22 -6.90 20.76 6.73
CA GLY A 22 -6.20 21.38 5.61
C GLY A 22 -6.98 21.24 4.30
N SER A 23 -6.69 22.15 3.34
CA SER A 23 -7.31 22.13 2.01
C SER A 23 -6.65 21.16 1.03
N ARG A 24 -5.47 20.62 1.36
CA ARG A 24 -4.76 19.60 0.60
C ARG A 24 -5.03 18.23 1.22
N HIS A 25 -5.22 17.22 0.40
CA HIS A 25 -5.67 15.92 0.87
C HIS A 25 -4.69 14.80 0.52
N ILE A 26 -4.56 13.85 1.43
CA ILE A 26 -3.87 12.58 1.19
C ILE A 26 -4.89 11.46 1.38
N LEU A 27 -4.92 10.51 0.42
CA LEU A 27 -5.58 9.22 0.56
C LEU A 27 -4.53 8.17 0.86
N LEU A 28 -4.55 7.62 2.08
CA LEU A 28 -3.61 6.62 2.56
C LEU A 28 -4.18 5.21 2.38
N VAL A 29 -3.38 4.33 1.75
CA VAL A 29 -3.69 2.92 1.51
C VAL A 29 -2.58 2.05 2.09
N HIS A 30 -2.92 1.27 3.10
CA HIS A 30 -2.01 0.40 3.85
C HIS A 30 -1.56 -0.86 3.10
N GLY A 31 -0.63 -1.62 3.68
CA GLY A 31 -0.08 -2.87 3.15
C GLY A 31 -0.95 -4.12 3.41
N LEU A 32 -0.40 -5.29 3.10
CA LEU A 32 -1.04 -6.58 3.37
C LEU A 32 -1.02 -6.89 4.87
N ALA A 33 -2.12 -7.46 5.36
CA ALA A 33 -2.26 -8.01 6.71
C ALA A 33 -2.19 -6.98 7.86
N GLU A 34 -2.24 -5.70 7.53
CA GLU A 34 -2.24 -4.58 8.47
C GLU A 34 -3.50 -3.72 8.31
N HIS A 35 -3.49 -2.49 8.85
CA HIS A 35 -4.64 -1.58 8.80
C HIS A 35 -4.21 -0.11 9.02
N MET A 36 -5.12 0.83 8.74
CA MET A 36 -4.85 2.27 8.74
C MET A 36 -4.39 2.85 10.09
N ASP A 37 -4.77 2.26 11.22
CA ASP A 37 -4.42 2.82 12.55
C ASP A 37 -2.91 2.71 12.84
N ARG A 38 -2.17 1.84 12.14
CA ARG A 38 -0.71 1.74 12.25
C ARG A 38 0.04 2.95 11.71
N TYR A 39 -0.65 3.83 11.00
CA TYR A 39 -0.11 5.07 10.43
C TYR A 39 -0.40 6.32 11.27
N ALA A 40 -0.82 6.18 12.52
CA ALA A 40 -1.25 7.31 13.35
C ALA A 40 -0.19 8.43 13.44
N HIS A 41 1.08 8.08 13.60
CA HIS A 41 2.20 9.04 13.66
C HIS A 41 2.48 9.73 12.32
N VAL A 42 2.35 9.00 11.19
CA VAL A 42 2.46 9.59 9.83
C VAL A 42 1.32 10.58 9.61
N ILE A 43 0.11 10.21 9.99
CA ILE A 43 -1.09 11.05 9.87
C ILE A 43 -0.94 12.32 10.72
N GLU A 44 -0.43 12.20 11.95
CA GLU A 44 -0.18 13.33 12.84
C GLU A 44 0.82 14.31 12.23
N ALA A 45 1.93 13.79 11.69
CA ALA A 45 2.95 14.62 11.04
C ALA A 45 2.41 15.33 9.79
N LEU A 46 1.63 14.65 8.96
CA LEU A 46 0.97 15.24 7.79
C LEU A 46 -0.06 16.31 8.18
N ASN A 47 -0.84 16.07 9.24
CA ASN A 47 -1.76 17.08 9.78
C ASN A 47 -1.00 18.31 10.27
N GLY A 48 0.16 18.11 10.95
CA GLY A 48 1.05 19.18 11.39
C GLY A 48 1.61 20.02 10.23
N ALA A 49 1.73 19.43 9.05
CA ALA A 49 2.12 20.11 7.80
C ALA A 49 0.92 20.66 7.00
N GLY A 50 -0.29 20.68 7.58
CA GLY A 50 -1.48 21.28 6.99
C GLY A 50 -2.21 20.41 5.96
N TRP A 51 -1.99 19.08 5.99
CA TRP A 51 -2.71 18.12 5.16
C TRP A 51 -3.90 17.52 5.89
N THR A 52 -5.00 17.28 5.17
CA THR A 52 -6.07 16.41 5.62
C THR A 52 -5.81 15.02 5.11
N VAL A 53 -5.81 14.01 6.00
CA VAL A 53 -5.58 12.61 5.62
C VAL A 53 -6.88 11.84 5.73
N THR A 54 -7.24 11.14 4.66
CA THR A 54 -8.23 10.08 4.64
C THR A 54 -7.49 8.75 4.49
N ALA A 55 -7.69 7.84 5.43
CA ALA A 55 -7.13 6.49 5.37
C ALA A 55 -8.26 5.47 5.21
N VAL A 56 -8.01 4.37 4.52
CA VAL A 56 -8.99 3.30 4.30
C VAL A 56 -8.45 1.95 4.75
N ASP A 57 -9.24 1.20 5.51
CA ASP A 57 -9.02 -0.24 5.64
C ASP A 57 -9.57 -0.91 4.38
N LEU A 58 -8.71 -1.50 3.56
CA LEU A 58 -9.12 -2.27 2.39
C LEU A 58 -9.96 -3.48 2.80
N ARG A 59 -10.80 -4.00 1.90
CA ARG A 59 -11.56 -5.23 2.16
C ARG A 59 -10.69 -6.34 2.72
N GLY A 60 -11.19 -7.04 3.74
CA GLY A 60 -10.46 -8.09 4.42
C GLY A 60 -9.34 -7.61 5.35
N HIS A 61 -9.25 -6.31 5.64
CA HIS A 61 -8.27 -5.72 6.55
C HIS A 61 -8.95 -4.84 7.61
N GLY A 62 -8.23 -4.59 8.72
CA GLY A 62 -8.70 -3.73 9.80
C GLY A 62 -10.13 -4.07 10.26
N GLU A 63 -11.00 -3.09 10.28
CA GLU A 63 -12.43 -3.26 10.61
C GLU A 63 -13.35 -3.28 9.37
N SER A 64 -12.78 -3.34 8.16
CA SER A 64 -13.53 -3.51 6.92
C SER A 64 -14.03 -4.94 6.76
N GLU A 65 -15.17 -5.08 6.09
CA GLU A 65 -15.71 -6.40 5.72
C GLU A 65 -14.81 -7.10 4.71
N GLY A 66 -15.05 -8.39 4.54
CA GLY A 66 -14.30 -9.23 3.62
C GLY A 66 -13.52 -10.33 4.32
N LYS A 67 -13.07 -11.30 3.55
CA LYS A 67 -12.25 -12.40 4.06
C LYS A 67 -10.79 -11.96 4.16
N ARG A 68 -10.16 -12.15 5.30
CA ARG A 68 -8.72 -11.91 5.52
C ARG A 68 -7.87 -12.58 4.44
N GLY A 69 -6.94 -11.80 3.84
CA GLY A 69 -6.01 -12.29 2.82
C GLY A 69 -6.66 -12.85 1.56
N HIS A 70 -7.84 -12.34 1.17
CA HIS A 70 -8.57 -12.83 0.01
C HIS A 70 -9.22 -11.72 -0.80
N VAL A 71 -9.13 -11.86 -2.12
CA VAL A 71 -9.99 -11.20 -3.11
C VAL A 71 -10.34 -12.21 -4.19
N ASP A 72 -11.50 -12.10 -4.80
CA ASP A 72 -11.87 -12.89 -5.97
C ASP A 72 -11.16 -12.36 -7.24
N ARG A 73 -10.94 -11.03 -7.31
CA ARG A 73 -10.24 -10.32 -8.37
C ARG A 73 -9.51 -9.12 -7.79
N TRP A 74 -8.32 -8.79 -8.30
CA TRP A 74 -7.51 -7.67 -7.83
C TRP A 74 -8.22 -6.32 -7.95
N GLU A 75 -9.05 -6.16 -8.98
CA GLU A 75 -9.83 -4.95 -9.25
C GLU A 75 -10.77 -4.57 -8.10
N GLN A 76 -11.09 -5.51 -7.20
CA GLN A 76 -11.88 -5.20 -6.01
C GLN A 76 -11.15 -4.25 -5.06
N TYR A 77 -9.82 -4.34 -4.94
CA TYR A 77 -9.03 -3.35 -4.18
C TYR A 77 -9.03 -1.99 -4.87
N LEU A 78 -8.99 -1.97 -6.21
CA LEU A 78 -9.08 -0.71 -6.96
C LEU A 78 -10.43 -0.03 -6.73
N ASP A 79 -11.51 -0.81 -6.69
CA ASP A 79 -12.86 -0.31 -6.41
C ASP A 79 -12.98 0.22 -4.96
N ASP A 80 -12.27 -0.38 -3.99
CA ASP A 80 -12.20 0.11 -2.60
C ASP A 80 -11.52 1.49 -2.53
N VAL A 81 -10.37 1.64 -3.21
CA VAL A 81 -9.65 2.92 -3.26
C VAL A 81 -10.48 3.99 -3.99
N ARG A 82 -11.18 3.64 -5.07
CA ARG A 82 -12.11 4.55 -5.76
C ARG A 82 -13.24 5.02 -4.85
N ALA A 83 -13.80 4.11 -4.05
CA ALA A 83 -14.86 4.44 -3.09
C ALA A 83 -14.34 5.39 -2.00
N ALA A 84 -13.14 5.19 -1.50
CA ALA A 84 -12.51 6.08 -0.53
C ALA A 84 -12.18 7.45 -1.15
N ALA A 85 -11.62 7.49 -2.36
CA ALA A 85 -11.33 8.73 -3.08
C ALA A 85 -12.58 9.57 -3.33
N ALA A 86 -13.71 8.93 -3.61
CA ALA A 86 -15.00 9.61 -3.83
C ALA A 86 -15.54 10.36 -2.59
N THR A 87 -14.95 10.16 -1.40
CA THR A 87 -15.30 10.90 -0.18
C THR A 87 -14.48 12.18 0.01
N ILE A 88 -13.56 12.48 -0.90
CA ILE A 88 -12.63 13.59 -0.81
C ILE A 88 -12.95 14.60 -1.92
N ASP A 89 -13.13 15.86 -1.56
CA ASP A 89 -13.31 16.95 -2.50
C ASP A 89 -11.96 17.69 -2.67
N GLY A 90 -11.55 17.91 -3.93
CA GLY A 90 -10.35 18.68 -4.28
C GLY A 90 -9.13 17.82 -4.65
N PRO A 91 -7.93 18.43 -4.71
CA PRO A 91 -6.69 17.76 -5.06
C PRO A 91 -6.27 16.71 -4.01
N VAL A 92 -5.84 15.55 -4.46
CA VAL A 92 -5.47 14.41 -3.61
C VAL A 92 -4.13 13.84 -4.01
N VAL A 93 -3.27 13.57 -3.04
CA VAL A 93 -2.10 12.72 -3.22
C VAL A 93 -2.43 11.31 -2.72
N LEU A 94 -2.19 10.29 -3.54
CA LEU A 94 -2.39 8.89 -3.18
C LEU A 94 -1.10 8.35 -2.53
N LEU A 95 -1.16 8.08 -1.23
CA LEU A 95 -0.08 7.45 -0.47
C LEU A 95 -0.36 5.96 -0.33
N GLY A 96 0.49 5.11 -0.90
CA GLY A 96 0.37 3.66 -0.83
C GLY A 96 1.62 3.00 -0.26
N HIS A 97 1.46 2.11 0.73
CA HIS A 97 2.54 1.29 1.26
C HIS A 97 2.40 -0.16 0.80
N SER A 98 3.52 -0.79 0.40
CA SER A 98 3.59 -2.22 0.10
C SER A 98 2.48 -2.67 -0.88
N MET A 99 1.57 -3.54 -0.45
CA MET A 99 0.38 -3.93 -1.22
C MET A 99 -0.46 -2.71 -1.64
N GLY A 100 -0.64 -1.74 -0.76
CA GLY A 100 -1.35 -0.48 -1.08
C GLY A 100 -0.66 0.30 -2.21
N GLY A 101 0.67 0.26 -2.26
CA GLY A 101 1.45 0.81 -3.37
C GLY A 101 1.20 0.06 -4.69
N LEU A 102 1.14 -1.28 -4.66
CA LEU A 102 0.78 -2.07 -5.85
C LEU A 102 -0.66 -1.77 -6.32
N VAL A 103 -1.60 -1.61 -5.38
CA VAL A 103 -2.99 -1.21 -5.68
C VAL A 103 -3.03 0.17 -6.33
N ALA A 104 -2.28 1.15 -5.80
CA ALA A 104 -2.20 2.50 -6.36
C ALA A 104 -1.64 2.50 -7.79
N LEU A 105 -0.58 1.72 -8.04
CA LEU A 105 0.00 1.56 -9.37
C LEU A 105 -0.97 0.92 -10.35
N ASP A 106 -1.65 -0.14 -9.96
CA ASP A 106 -2.60 -0.83 -10.84
C ASP A 106 -3.84 0.04 -11.11
N LEU A 107 -4.28 0.83 -10.14
CA LEU A 107 -5.33 1.83 -10.31
C LEU A 107 -4.93 2.90 -11.33
N ALA A 108 -3.69 3.36 -11.30
CA ALA A 108 -3.20 4.38 -12.24
C ALA A 108 -3.18 3.91 -13.71
N ILE A 109 -2.99 2.60 -13.96
CA ILE A 109 -3.13 2.02 -15.31
C ILE A 109 -4.58 2.11 -15.81
N GLU A 110 -5.56 1.90 -14.94
CA GLU A 110 -6.99 1.98 -15.31
C GLU A 110 -7.51 3.41 -15.39
N GLY A 111 -6.74 4.36 -14.89
CA GLY A 111 -7.10 5.76 -14.73
C GLY A 111 -7.42 6.09 -13.27
N LEU A 112 -6.68 7.05 -12.73
CA LEU A 112 -6.90 7.56 -11.38
C LEU A 112 -8.26 8.26 -11.29
N PRO A 113 -8.95 8.16 -10.15
CA PRO A 113 -10.11 9.01 -9.85
C PRO A 113 -9.78 10.49 -10.00
N ASN A 114 -10.77 11.29 -10.41
CA ASN A 114 -10.61 12.73 -10.49
C ASN A 114 -10.13 13.30 -9.15
N GLY A 115 -9.14 14.20 -9.22
CA GLY A 115 -8.53 14.84 -8.07
C GLY A 115 -7.25 14.14 -7.58
N ILE A 116 -6.94 12.92 -7.98
CA ILE A 116 -5.64 12.31 -7.68
C ILE A 116 -4.64 12.76 -8.75
N ASP A 117 -3.70 13.63 -8.37
CA ASP A 117 -2.74 14.30 -9.24
C ASP A 117 -1.27 13.99 -8.90
N ALA A 118 -1.01 13.31 -7.78
CA ALA A 118 0.32 12.81 -7.45
C ALA A 118 0.24 11.51 -6.65
N MET A 119 1.33 10.75 -6.63
CA MET A 119 1.47 9.52 -5.83
C MET A 119 2.73 9.56 -4.98
N VAL A 120 2.61 9.04 -3.75
CA VAL A 120 3.73 8.68 -2.88
C VAL A 120 3.66 7.17 -2.62
N LEU A 121 4.72 6.46 -2.90
CA LEU A 121 4.78 5.00 -2.71
C LEU A 121 5.93 4.66 -1.75
N SER A 122 5.60 3.94 -0.70
CA SER A 122 6.54 3.42 0.28
C SER A 122 6.69 1.92 0.08
N ASP A 123 7.88 1.47 -0.29
CA ASP A 123 8.23 0.07 -0.54
C ASP A 123 7.14 -0.73 -1.29
N PRO A 124 6.67 -0.22 -2.46
CA PRO A 124 5.54 -0.83 -3.14
C PRO A 124 5.85 -2.25 -3.58
N ASN A 125 4.88 -3.15 -3.42
CA ASN A 125 5.03 -4.57 -3.75
C ASN A 125 4.97 -4.82 -5.28
N VAL A 126 5.90 -4.23 -6.03
CA VAL A 126 6.03 -4.48 -7.49
C VAL A 126 6.72 -5.80 -7.80
N ALA A 127 7.55 -6.27 -6.87
CA ALA A 127 8.18 -7.59 -6.86
C ALA A 127 8.50 -7.99 -5.42
N VAL A 128 8.61 -9.27 -5.15
CA VAL A 128 9.05 -9.80 -3.84
C VAL A 128 10.56 -9.97 -3.83
N ALA A 129 11.21 -9.71 -2.68
CA ALA A 129 12.66 -9.85 -2.55
C ALA A 129 13.13 -11.30 -2.72
N ILE A 130 12.31 -12.27 -2.30
CA ILE A 130 12.59 -13.70 -2.46
C ILE A 130 11.45 -14.33 -3.26
N GLU A 131 11.78 -14.73 -4.49
CA GLU A 131 10.81 -15.40 -5.36
C GLU A 131 10.38 -16.77 -4.81
N ALA A 132 9.08 -17.02 -4.83
CA ALA A 132 8.56 -18.33 -4.48
C ALA A 132 9.02 -19.39 -5.51
N PRO A 133 9.44 -20.60 -5.07
CA PRO A 133 9.80 -21.67 -5.97
C PRO A 133 8.70 -21.96 -7.00
N ALA A 134 9.10 -22.25 -8.25
CA ALA A 134 8.15 -22.46 -9.36
C ALA A 134 7.08 -23.50 -9.05
N VAL A 135 7.41 -24.54 -8.28
CA VAL A 135 6.46 -25.58 -7.83
C VAL A 135 5.39 -25.01 -6.91
N LYS A 136 5.75 -24.08 -5.98
CA LYS A 136 4.76 -23.39 -5.13
C LYS A 136 3.82 -22.51 -5.97
N VAL A 137 4.39 -21.76 -6.92
CA VAL A 137 3.61 -20.92 -7.84
C VAL A 137 2.63 -21.76 -8.69
N MET A 138 3.08 -22.91 -9.22
CA MET A 138 2.22 -23.83 -9.95
C MET A 138 1.13 -24.41 -9.07
N GLY A 139 1.48 -24.83 -7.86
CA GLY A 139 0.52 -25.31 -6.85
C GLY A 139 -0.54 -24.26 -6.51
N ALA A 140 -0.10 -23.02 -6.26
CA ALA A 140 -1.01 -21.89 -5.98
C ALA A 140 -1.97 -21.61 -7.14
N LYS A 141 -1.51 -21.69 -8.41
CA LYS A 141 -2.36 -21.53 -9.60
C LYS A 141 -3.42 -22.63 -9.68
N LEU A 142 -3.07 -23.88 -9.36
CA LEU A 142 -4.04 -24.98 -9.32
C LEU A 142 -5.05 -24.79 -8.19
N LEU A 143 -4.57 -24.51 -6.97
CA LEU A 143 -5.41 -24.28 -5.80
C LEU A 143 -6.32 -23.05 -5.98
N SER A 144 -5.83 -22.00 -6.64
CA SER A 144 -6.62 -20.81 -6.98
C SER A 144 -7.85 -21.12 -7.85
N LYS A 145 -7.80 -22.20 -8.63
CA LYS A 145 -8.95 -22.67 -9.45
C LYS A 145 -9.87 -23.61 -8.69
N LEU A 146 -9.31 -24.50 -7.86
CA LEU A 146 -10.06 -25.59 -7.21
C LEU A 146 -10.62 -25.18 -5.86
N ILE A 147 -9.83 -24.50 -5.04
CA ILE A 147 -10.17 -24.08 -3.66
C ILE A 147 -9.65 -22.63 -3.41
N PRO A 148 -10.14 -21.64 -4.16
CA PRO A 148 -9.60 -20.28 -4.19
C PRO A 148 -9.58 -19.58 -2.82
N ARG A 149 -10.45 -19.99 -1.91
CA ARG A 149 -10.66 -19.35 -0.59
C ARG A 149 -9.98 -20.10 0.57
N LEU A 150 -9.14 -21.12 0.29
CA LEU A 150 -8.36 -21.81 1.32
C LEU A 150 -7.38 -20.82 1.95
N SER A 151 -7.46 -20.63 3.27
CA SER A 151 -6.47 -19.81 3.99
C SER A 151 -5.21 -20.62 4.25
N LEU A 152 -4.07 -20.08 3.85
CA LEU A 152 -2.74 -20.62 4.06
C LEU A 152 -1.91 -19.55 4.79
N ASP A 153 -0.89 -19.98 5.53
CA ASP A 153 0.08 -19.05 6.12
C ASP A 153 0.78 -18.25 5.01
N ASN A 154 0.99 -16.94 5.23
CA ASN A 154 1.66 -16.07 4.28
C ASN A 154 3.18 -16.19 4.32
N GLU A 155 3.70 -16.95 5.28
CA GLU A 155 5.14 -17.19 5.51
C GLU A 155 5.96 -15.89 5.74
N LEU A 156 5.30 -14.78 6.10
CA LEU A 156 5.97 -13.52 6.39
C LEU A 156 6.55 -13.56 7.82
N ASP A 157 7.87 -13.46 7.94
CA ASP A 157 8.51 -13.26 9.24
C ASP A 157 8.34 -11.79 9.67
N ALA A 158 7.62 -11.56 10.76
CA ALA A 158 7.37 -10.23 11.30
C ALA A 158 8.68 -9.46 11.64
N LYS A 159 9.79 -10.15 11.85
CA LYS A 159 11.11 -9.50 12.08
C LYS A 159 11.65 -8.79 10.83
N LEU A 160 11.09 -9.06 9.65
CA LEU A 160 11.51 -8.43 8.41
C LEU A 160 10.74 -7.13 8.10
N ILE A 161 9.70 -6.82 8.88
CA ILE A 161 8.91 -5.61 8.62
C ILE A 161 9.65 -4.34 9.06
N CYS A 162 10.36 -4.39 10.19
CA CYS A 162 11.01 -3.24 10.81
C CYS A 162 12.19 -3.69 11.67
N SER A 163 13.26 -2.89 11.75
CA SER A 163 14.41 -3.15 12.63
C SER A 163 14.10 -2.80 14.08
N HIS A 164 13.10 -1.96 14.34
CA HIS A 164 12.71 -1.49 15.66
C HIS A 164 11.82 -2.51 16.37
N GLN A 165 12.40 -3.28 17.32
CA GLN A 165 11.73 -4.39 18.00
C GLN A 165 10.35 -4.02 18.62
N PRO A 166 10.15 -2.86 19.27
CA PRO A 166 8.82 -2.48 19.79
C PRO A 166 7.73 -2.42 18.71
N VAL A 167 8.07 -2.07 17.46
CA VAL A 167 7.12 -2.08 16.33
C VAL A 167 6.77 -3.51 15.95
N VAL A 168 7.77 -4.40 15.92
CA VAL A 168 7.56 -5.83 15.64
C VAL A 168 6.67 -6.48 16.72
N ASP A 169 6.93 -6.17 18.00
CA ASP A 169 6.13 -6.69 19.11
C ASP A 169 4.68 -6.19 19.01
N ALA A 170 4.48 -4.89 18.76
CA ALA A 170 3.15 -4.31 18.57
C ALA A 170 2.41 -4.93 17.37
N TYR A 171 3.11 -5.21 16.27
CA TYR A 171 2.54 -5.90 15.11
C TYR A 171 2.04 -7.30 15.46
N LEU A 172 2.84 -8.06 16.22
CA LEU A 172 2.49 -9.43 16.61
C LEU A 172 1.33 -9.50 17.63
N GLU A 173 1.17 -8.46 18.45
CA GLU A 173 0.12 -8.36 19.46
C GLU A 173 -1.19 -7.77 18.93
N ASP A 174 -1.18 -7.17 17.74
CA ASP A 174 -2.33 -6.47 17.18
C ASP A 174 -3.40 -7.47 16.69
N PRO A 175 -4.62 -7.45 17.24
CA PRO A 175 -5.69 -8.38 16.86
C PRO A 175 -6.24 -8.15 15.44
N LEU A 176 -5.96 -7.00 14.82
CA LEU A 176 -6.37 -6.70 13.45
C LEU A 176 -5.35 -7.13 12.41
N VAL A 177 -4.12 -7.43 12.84
CA VAL A 177 -3.08 -8.04 12.02
C VAL A 177 -3.35 -9.54 11.86
N TYR A 178 -3.00 -10.11 10.71
CA TYR A 178 -3.19 -11.52 10.44
C TYR A 178 -2.06 -12.09 9.56
N SER A 179 -1.87 -13.43 9.57
CA SER A 179 -0.76 -14.10 8.90
C SER A 179 -1.21 -15.02 7.75
N THR A 180 -2.37 -14.79 7.16
CA THR A 180 -2.91 -15.72 6.14
C THR A 180 -3.19 -15.05 4.81
N ILE A 181 -2.95 -15.79 3.72
CA ILE A 181 -3.39 -15.43 2.37
C ILE A 181 -4.08 -16.62 1.71
N THR A 182 -4.83 -16.35 0.65
CA THR A 182 -5.44 -17.41 -0.16
C THR A 182 -4.70 -17.61 -1.48
N PRO A 183 -4.76 -18.81 -2.09
CA PRO A 183 -4.17 -19.05 -3.41
C PRO A 183 -4.70 -18.09 -4.47
N ARG A 184 -5.97 -17.64 -4.36
CA ARG A 184 -6.55 -16.65 -5.28
C ARG A 184 -5.86 -15.31 -5.10
N TRP A 185 -5.76 -14.80 -3.88
CA TRP A 185 -5.08 -13.55 -3.58
C TRP A 185 -3.65 -13.55 -4.14
N PHE A 186 -2.89 -14.61 -3.86
CA PHE A 186 -1.50 -14.74 -4.33
C PHE A 186 -1.39 -14.68 -5.87
N THR A 187 -2.28 -15.38 -6.58
CA THR A 187 -2.25 -15.38 -8.05
C THR A 187 -2.68 -14.05 -8.65
N GLU A 188 -3.61 -13.35 -8.01
CA GLU A 188 -4.05 -12.01 -8.41
C GLU A 188 -2.93 -10.96 -8.17
N MET A 189 -2.25 -11.03 -7.02
CA MET A 189 -1.07 -10.19 -6.74
C MET A 189 0.01 -10.38 -7.80
N LEU A 190 0.40 -11.61 -8.13
CA LEU A 190 1.41 -11.88 -9.16
C LEU A 190 0.98 -11.36 -10.55
N ARG A 191 -0.33 -11.37 -10.83
CA ARG A 191 -0.86 -10.80 -12.09
C ARG A 191 -0.71 -9.28 -12.09
N SER A 192 -1.07 -8.63 -10.99
CA SER A 192 -0.96 -7.17 -10.83
C SER A 192 0.51 -6.73 -10.91
N GLN A 193 1.44 -7.38 -10.20
CA GLN A 193 2.88 -7.08 -10.28
C GLN A 193 3.39 -7.08 -11.74
N LYS A 194 3.07 -8.11 -12.50
CA LYS A 194 3.45 -8.17 -13.92
C LYS A 194 2.86 -7.05 -14.75
N ARG A 195 1.59 -6.70 -14.47
CA ARG A 195 0.88 -5.64 -15.17
C ARG A 195 1.50 -4.28 -14.91
N VAL A 196 1.79 -3.94 -13.67
CA VAL A 196 2.33 -2.62 -13.31
C VAL A 196 3.74 -2.41 -13.85
N VAL A 197 4.60 -3.41 -13.75
CA VAL A 197 5.96 -3.34 -14.30
C VAL A 197 5.96 -3.19 -15.82
N ALA A 198 5.10 -3.94 -16.52
CA ALA A 198 4.99 -3.89 -17.98
C ALA A 198 4.46 -2.54 -18.49
N ASN A 199 3.80 -1.75 -17.66
CA ASN A 199 3.20 -0.47 -18.03
C ASN A 199 3.93 0.76 -17.43
N ALA A 200 5.12 0.59 -16.86
CA ALA A 200 5.85 1.67 -16.17
C ALA A 200 5.98 2.96 -17.00
N THR A 201 6.21 2.86 -18.31
CA THR A 201 6.35 4.01 -19.22
C THR A 201 5.02 4.73 -19.55
N LEU A 202 3.89 4.17 -19.19
CA LEU A 202 2.56 4.74 -19.48
C LEU A 202 2.04 5.65 -18.36
N TYR A 203 2.66 5.62 -17.19
CA TYR A 203 2.22 6.46 -16.08
C TYR A 203 2.51 7.94 -16.35
N GLN A 204 1.52 8.79 -16.09
CA GLN A 204 1.57 10.23 -16.33
C GLN A 204 1.35 11.04 -15.04
N THR A 205 1.39 10.39 -13.88
CA THR A 205 1.17 11.00 -12.57
C THR A 205 2.52 11.20 -11.89
N PRO A 206 2.86 12.40 -11.38
CA PRO A 206 4.06 12.66 -10.59
C PRO A 206 4.20 11.65 -9.44
N LEU A 207 5.42 11.15 -9.23
CA LEU A 207 5.69 10.09 -8.27
C LEU A 207 6.84 10.48 -7.32
N LEU A 208 6.61 10.26 -6.03
CA LEU A 208 7.67 10.04 -5.05
C LEU A 208 7.71 8.57 -4.66
N MET A 209 8.88 7.95 -4.78
CA MET A 209 9.12 6.57 -4.33
C MET A 209 10.14 6.59 -3.20
N LEU A 210 9.74 6.04 -2.05
CA LEU A 210 10.54 5.94 -0.82
C LEU A 210 10.86 4.46 -0.60
N LEU A 211 12.14 4.10 -0.51
CA LEU A 211 12.56 2.69 -0.54
C LEU A 211 13.59 2.40 0.56
N GLY A 212 13.34 1.36 1.36
CA GLY A 212 14.31 0.77 2.27
C GLY A 212 15.23 -0.20 1.52
N GLU A 213 16.56 0.04 1.54
CA GLU A 213 17.50 -0.85 0.83
C GLU A 213 17.74 -2.18 1.57
N ALA A 214 17.37 -2.24 2.87
CA ALA A 214 17.38 -3.47 3.67
C ALA A 214 16.01 -4.20 3.67
N ASP A 215 15.07 -3.77 2.84
CA ASP A 215 13.78 -4.47 2.67
C ASP A 215 14.00 -5.89 2.13
N ALA A 216 13.66 -6.89 2.95
CA ALA A 216 13.74 -8.32 2.60
C ALA A 216 12.38 -8.90 2.18
N ILE A 217 11.33 -8.07 2.10
CA ILE A 217 9.96 -8.45 1.72
C ILE A 217 9.70 -8.05 0.25
N CYS A 218 9.87 -6.78 -0.08
CA CYS A 218 9.72 -6.25 -1.42
C CYS A 218 11.11 -6.02 -2.07
N ASP A 219 11.21 -6.26 -3.36
CA ASP A 219 12.44 -5.95 -4.12
C ASP A 219 12.52 -4.45 -4.42
N TRP A 220 13.20 -3.70 -3.54
CA TRP A 220 13.41 -2.28 -3.71
C TRP A 220 14.13 -1.92 -5.01
N LYS A 221 15.02 -2.81 -5.52
CA LYS A 221 15.74 -2.59 -6.80
C LYS A 221 14.81 -2.66 -7.98
N ALA A 222 13.84 -3.58 -7.95
CA ALA A 222 12.77 -3.65 -8.95
C ALA A 222 11.91 -2.38 -8.92
N SER A 223 11.55 -1.89 -7.73
CA SER A 223 10.80 -0.64 -7.54
C SER A 223 11.57 0.56 -8.07
N ALA A 224 12.86 0.69 -7.73
CA ALA A 224 13.73 1.76 -8.25
C ALA A 224 13.93 1.65 -9.77
N ALA A 225 14.02 0.43 -10.32
CA ALA A 225 14.12 0.24 -11.77
C ALA A 225 12.82 0.65 -12.49
N MET A 226 11.66 0.37 -11.88
CA MET A 226 10.37 0.82 -12.41
C MET A 226 10.27 2.34 -12.40
N ALA A 227 10.67 3.01 -11.32
CA ALA A 227 10.66 4.48 -11.22
C ALA A 227 11.56 5.15 -12.29
N ARG A 228 12.72 4.56 -12.61
CA ARG A 228 13.58 5.06 -13.70
C ARG A 228 12.94 4.98 -15.09
N ASN A 229 11.96 4.09 -15.26
CA ASN A 229 11.20 3.96 -16.50
C ASN A 229 9.82 4.63 -16.44
N TRP A 230 9.60 5.49 -15.45
CA TRP A 230 8.33 6.18 -15.27
C TRP A 230 8.05 7.13 -16.43
N GLY A 231 6.82 7.22 -16.88
CA GLY A 231 6.44 8.00 -18.07
C GLY A 231 6.46 9.52 -17.90
N CYS A 232 6.62 10.02 -16.69
CA CYS A 232 6.73 11.44 -16.37
C CYS A 232 7.72 11.65 -15.20
N GLU A 233 7.54 12.72 -14.42
CA GLU A 233 8.41 13.03 -13.29
C GLU A 233 8.30 11.97 -12.19
N ALA A 234 9.44 11.38 -11.82
CA ALA A 234 9.55 10.45 -10.70
C ALA A 234 10.80 10.77 -9.87
N HIS A 235 10.59 10.91 -8.57
CA HIS A 235 11.66 11.03 -7.59
C HIS A 235 11.77 9.73 -6.80
N THR A 236 13.00 9.29 -6.56
CA THR A 236 13.27 8.12 -5.71
C THR A 236 14.23 8.53 -4.61
N ILE A 237 13.87 8.26 -3.37
CA ILE A 237 14.74 8.39 -2.21
C ILE A 237 14.93 6.98 -1.64
N THR A 238 16.19 6.60 -1.39
CA THR A 238 16.53 5.31 -0.81
C THR A 238 17.17 5.50 0.56
N TYR A 239 16.90 4.55 1.46
CA TYR A 239 17.39 4.56 2.84
C TYR A 239 18.18 3.26 3.09
N PRO A 240 19.52 3.31 3.17
CA PRO A 240 20.37 2.13 3.10
C PRO A 240 20.13 1.06 4.17
N GLU A 241 19.71 1.47 5.38
CA GLU A 241 19.57 0.57 6.53
C GLU A 241 18.11 0.27 6.91
N LEU A 242 17.12 0.90 6.26
CA LEU A 242 15.73 0.73 6.61
C LEU A 242 15.13 -0.54 5.98
N PHE A 243 14.28 -1.21 6.76
CA PHE A 243 13.53 -2.38 6.36
C PHE A 243 12.24 -1.98 5.60
N HIS A 244 11.26 -2.87 5.56
CA HIS A 244 10.05 -2.70 4.78
C HIS A 244 9.14 -1.56 5.24
N GLU A 245 8.90 -1.44 6.55
CA GLU A 245 8.04 -0.40 7.13
C GLU A 245 8.85 0.87 7.47
N ILE A 246 9.38 1.54 6.45
CA ILE A 246 10.31 2.66 6.59
C ILE A 246 9.78 3.82 7.46
N PHE A 247 8.47 4.03 7.53
CA PHE A 247 7.85 5.03 8.40
C PHE A 247 7.90 4.63 9.88
N ASN A 248 8.00 3.34 10.17
CA ASN A 248 8.01 2.78 11.52
C ASN A 248 9.42 2.53 12.08
N GLU A 249 10.45 2.74 11.26
CA GLU A 249 11.84 2.62 11.69
C GLU A 249 12.24 3.72 12.68
N VAL A 250 13.37 3.54 13.36
CA VAL A 250 13.92 4.55 14.29
C VAL A 250 14.12 5.88 13.55
N GLU A 251 14.58 5.83 12.30
CA GLU A 251 14.78 6.96 11.41
C GLU A 251 13.50 7.36 10.64
N GLY A 252 12.38 6.75 10.92
CA GLY A 252 11.10 6.99 10.20
C GLY A 252 10.66 8.45 10.19
N GLU A 253 11.02 9.23 11.22
CA GLU A 253 10.78 10.68 11.26
C GLU A 253 11.46 11.40 10.09
N GLN A 254 12.68 10.97 9.68
CA GLN A 254 13.38 11.55 8.53
C GLN A 254 12.66 11.18 7.22
N VAL A 255 12.19 9.96 7.08
CA VAL A 255 11.41 9.53 5.90
C VAL A 255 10.14 10.37 5.74
N ILE A 256 9.44 10.63 6.86
CA ILE A 256 8.23 11.47 6.87
C ILE A 256 8.58 12.92 6.49
N LYS A 257 9.69 13.47 6.98
CA LYS A 257 10.17 14.84 6.62
C LYS A 257 10.49 14.94 5.13
N ASP A 258 11.17 13.94 4.57
CA ASP A 258 11.52 13.94 3.15
C ASP A 258 10.25 13.85 2.27
N MET A 259 9.27 13.05 2.69
CA MET A 259 7.95 12.99 2.05
C MET A 259 7.24 14.35 2.09
N ILE A 260 7.18 15.00 3.25
CA ILE A 260 6.53 16.31 3.41
C ILE A 260 7.26 17.37 2.57
N ALA A 261 8.59 17.39 2.57
CA ALA A 261 9.36 18.30 1.75
C ALA A 261 9.07 18.15 0.25
N TRP A 262 8.88 16.92 -0.23
CA TRP A 262 8.47 16.66 -1.60
C TRP A 262 7.04 17.15 -1.89
N LEU A 263 6.12 16.91 -0.97
CA LEU A 263 4.72 17.35 -1.08
C LEU A 263 4.56 18.87 -1.11
N GLU A 264 5.52 19.62 -0.57
CA GLU A 264 5.48 21.09 -0.45
C GLU A 264 6.23 21.82 -1.57
N ARG A 265 7.00 21.13 -2.43
CA ARG A 265 7.86 21.81 -3.41
C ARG A 265 7.11 22.56 -4.52
N ASP A 266 5.84 22.24 -4.77
CA ASP A 266 4.98 22.88 -5.78
C ASP A 266 3.74 23.57 -5.14
N ALA A 267 3.81 23.87 -3.83
CA ALA A 267 2.71 24.47 -3.05
C ALA A 267 2.72 26.02 -3.10
#